data_8afc176b02a9ebcde9ec9df8d2109b40
#
_entry.id   8afc176b02a9ebcde9ec9df8d2109b40
#
_cell.length_a   1.000
_cell.length_b   1.000
_cell.length_c   1.000
_cell.angle_alpha   90.00
_cell.angle_beta   90.00
_cell.angle_gamma   90.00
#
_symmetry.space_group_name_H-M   'P 1'
#
loop_
_entity.id
_entity.type
_entity.pdbx_description
1 polymer ?
#
loop_
_entity_poly.entity_id
_entity_poly.type
_entity_poly.pdbx_seq_one_letter_code
_entity_poly.pdbx_strand_id
1 'polypeptide(L)'
;MIMEDFIKDASGLVSYEEIKDFAVNTVHLKEIMLAQYLKFTPNVVRFERGMYIHTDYLRINEKELWGIINFTKKILSTEKHVSVKKVFDDKRVECKIAGIDNSVILYSLLQLYAEDEIVASRYPLLQVINKDTLSRTGILKEITIYIRNQNTFITYQQLEDHFVKKLGYSAISVYRAASIEGIYKYLPGCLVHHDTIEWSNEKQQQVEDIASMVYNKASFAGNL
;
A
#
# COMPACT_ATOMS: atom_id res chain seq x y z
N MET A 1 -8.06 -2.06 28.34
CA MET A 1 -8.44 -3.28 27.56
C MET A 1 -7.29 -4.27 27.58
N ILE A 2 -7.52 -5.57 27.78
CA ILE A 2 -6.45 -6.60 28.05
C ILE A 2 -5.24 -6.50 27.12
N MET A 3 -5.47 -6.28 25.81
CA MET A 3 -4.37 -6.14 24.83
C MET A 3 -3.64 -4.80 24.94
N GLU A 4 -4.35 -3.74 25.23
CA GLU A 4 -3.77 -2.42 25.47
C GLU A 4 -2.91 -2.44 26.72
N ASP A 5 -3.44 -3.03 27.82
CA ASP A 5 -2.74 -3.16 29.09
C ASP A 5 -1.45 -3.98 28.93
N PHE A 6 -1.51 -5.11 28.19
CA PHE A 6 -0.32 -5.92 27.86
C PHE A 6 0.77 -5.11 27.15
N ILE A 7 0.39 -4.31 26.12
CA ILE A 7 1.35 -3.50 25.37
C ILE A 7 1.86 -2.33 26.23
N LYS A 8 1.02 -1.77 27.08
CA LYS A 8 1.41 -0.72 28.01
C LYS A 8 2.37 -1.23 29.08
N ASP A 9 2.09 -2.38 29.68
CA ASP A 9 2.91 -2.98 30.75
C ASP A 9 4.31 -3.39 30.27
N ALA A 10 4.47 -3.67 28.97
CA ALA A 10 5.77 -3.93 28.36
C ALA A 10 6.72 -2.73 28.38
N SER A 11 6.21 -1.52 28.68
CA SER A 11 6.99 -0.28 28.86
C SER A 11 7.89 0.11 27.67
N GLY A 12 7.56 -0.34 26.47
CA GLY A 12 8.34 -0.07 25.27
C GLY A 12 7.78 -0.72 24.00
N LEU A 13 8.67 -1.07 23.10
CA LEU A 13 8.31 -1.74 21.85
C LEU A 13 7.98 -3.22 22.11
N VAL A 14 6.87 -3.67 21.52
CA VAL A 14 6.40 -5.07 21.58
C VAL A 14 6.30 -5.61 20.17
N SER A 15 6.85 -6.79 19.94
CA SER A 15 6.76 -7.45 18.64
C SER A 15 5.38 -8.06 18.39
N TYR A 16 5.02 -8.21 17.11
CA TYR A 16 3.80 -8.91 16.71
C TYR A 16 3.74 -10.35 17.26
N GLU A 17 4.88 -11.05 17.32
CA GLU A 17 4.94 -12.42 17.82
C GLU A 17 4.65 -12.49 19.33
N GLU A 18 5.21 -11.57 20.14
CA GLU A 18 4.89 -11.48 21.58
C GLU A 18 3.41 -11.18 21.80
N ILE A 19 2.84 -10.25 21.03
CA ILE A 19 1.42 -9.94 21.11
C ILE A 19 0.57 -11.13 20.68
N LYS A 20 0.98 -11.87 19.64
CA LYS A 20 0.31 -13.07 19.17
C LYS A 20 0.33 -14.16 20.22
N ASP A 21 1.48 -14.43 20.81
CA ASP A 21 1.60 -15.43 21.86
C ASP A 21 0.71 -15.11 23.06
N PHE A 22 0.69 -13.88 23.50
CA PHE A 22 -0.23 -13.42 24.56
C PHE A 22 -1.70 -13.56 24.12
N ALA A 23 -2.05 -13.08 22.93
CA ALA A 23 -3.42 -13.10 22.42
C ALA A 23 -3.98 -14.53 22.30
N VAL A 24 -3.19 -15.45 21.78
CA VAL A 24 -3.61 -16.85 21.55
C VAL A 24 -3.62 -17.64 22.87
N ASN A 25 -2.56 -17.54 23.66
CA ASN A 25 -2.37 -18.40 24.82
C ASN A 25 -3.08 -17.89 26.09
N THR A 26 -3.23 -16.57 26.24
CA THR A 26 -3.83 -15.96 27.43
C THR A 26 -5.26 -15.46 27.19
N VAL A 27 -5.48 -14.80 26.05
CA VAL A 27 -6.81 -14.21 25.71
C VAL A 27 -7.67 -15.18 24.90
N HIS A 28 -7.09 -16.26 24.38
CA HIS A 28 -7.75 -17.24 23.52
C HIS A 28 -8.33 -16.63 22.23
N LEU A 29 -7.70 -15.57 21.72
CA LEU A 29 -8.08 -14.91 20.48
C LEU A 29 -7.56 -15.72 19.28
N LYS A 30 -8.39 -15.89 18.25
CA LYS A 30 -7.94 -16.51 17.00
C LYS A 30 -6.93 -15.63 16.29
N GLU A 31 -5.78 -16.20 15.88
CA GLU A 31 -4.70 -15.44 15.21
C GLU A 31 -5.18 -14.62 14.02
N ILE A 32 -6.10 -15.17 13.22
CA ILE A 32 -6.67 -14.45 12.05
C ILE A 32 -7.37 -13.14 12.41
N MET A 33 -7.82 -12.99 13.64
CA MET A 33 -8.49 -11.78 14.13
C MET A 33 -7.53 -10.75 14.72
N LEU A 34 -6.29 -11.16 15.05
CA LEU A 34 -5.34 -10.35 15.79
C LEU A 34 -5.01 -9.02 15.08
N ALA A 35 -4.75 -9.07 13.77
CA ALA A 35 -4.43 -7.87 13.00
C ALA A 35 -5.57 -6.83 13.02
N GLN A 36 -6.82 -7.31 13.01
CA GLN A 36 -7.98 -6.43 13.10
C GLN A 36 -8.16 -5.90 14.52
N TYR A 37 -7.94 -6.73 15.52
CA TYR A 37 -7.98 -6.32 16.93
C TYR A 37 -6.98 -5.21 17.21
N LEU A 38 -5.72 -5.39 16.81
CA LEU A 38 -4.66 -4.38 16.98
C LEU A 38 -4.98 -3.05 16.29
N LYS A 39 -5.66 -3.11 15.15
CA LYS A 39 -6.09 -1.90 14.43
C LYS A 39 -7.08 -1.05 15.25
N PHE A 40 -7.90 -1.68 16.08
CA PHE A 40 -8.94 -1.01 16.90
C PHE A 40 -8.60 -0.98 18.39
N THR A 41 -7.39 -1.42 18.78
CA THR A 41 -6.93 -1.29 20.17
C THR A 41 -6.57 0.17 20.43
N PRO A 42 -7.24 0.84 21.42
CA PRO A 42 -6.95 2.21 21.74
C PRO A 42 -5.49 2.40 22.16
N ASN A 43 -4.96 3.59 21.94
CA ASN A 43 -3.62 3.99 22.39
C ASN A 43 -2.46 3.08 21.93
N VAL A 44 -2.70 2.20 20.96
CA VAL A 44 -1.68 1.34 20.38
C VAL A 44 -1.32 1.82 18.98
N VAL A 45 -0.05 2.10 18.79
CA VAL A 45 0.52 2.63 17.58
C VAL A 45 1.46 1.58 16.97
N ARG A 46 1.32 1.34 15.70
CA ARG A 46 2.31 0.57 14.95
C ARG A 46 3.53 1.45 14.73
N PHE A 47 4.65 1.08 15.34
CA PHE A 47 5.91 1.82 15.30
C PHE A 47 6.68 1.56 14.00
N GLU A 48 6.78 0.29 13.64
CA GLU A 48 7.34 -0.19 12.37
C GLU A 48 6.73 -1.55 12.00
N ARG A 49 7.24 -2.21 10.96
CA ARG A 49 6.68 -3.49 10.52
C ARG A 49 6.84 -4.56 11.62
N GLY A 50 5.71 -4.99 12.16
CA GLY A 50 5.66 -6.02 13.19
C GLY A 50 6.02 -5.54 14.59
N MET A 51 6.19 -4.23 14.81
CA MET A 51 6.46 -3.64 16.11
C MET A 51 5.36 -2.66 16.51
N TYR A 52 4.95 -2.68 17.76
CA TYR A 52 3.89 -1.87 18.33
C TYR A 52 4.35 -1.19 19.62
N ILE A 53 3.73 -0.07 19.95
CA ILE A 53 4.03 0.69 21.16
C ILE A 53 2.76 1.33 21.68
N HIS A 54 2.65 1.48 22.99
CA HIS A 54 1.60 2.28 23.60
C HIS A 54 1.93 3.79 23.47
N THR A 55 0.92 4.63 23.25
CA THR A 55 1.09 6.09 23.07
C THR A 55 1.76 6.78 24.23
N ASP A 56 1.59 6.29 25.47
CA ASP A 56 2.26 6.82 26.66
C ASP A 56 3.80 6.83 26.56
N TYR A 57 4.37 5.97 25.71
CA TYR A 57 5.81 5.89 25.47
C TYR A 57 6.27 6.67 24.23
N LEU A 58 5.34 7.31 23.51
CA LEU A 58 5.65 8.22 22.42
C LEU A 58 5.65 9.66 22.93
N ARG A 59 6.76 10.34 22.76
CA ARG A 59 6.88 11.78 23.11
C ARG A 59 6.32 12.61 21.95
N ILE A 60 5.00 12.65 21.82
CA ILE A 60 4.33 13.38 20.73
C ILE A 60 4.07 14.82 21.12
N ASN A 61 4.48 15.76 20.30
CA ASN A 61 4.05 17.14 20.37
C ASN A 61 2.68 17.26 19.65
N GLU A 62 1.62 17.29 20.42
CA GLU A 62 0.25 17.32 19.90
C GLU A 62 -0.03 18.52 19.00
N LYS A 63 0.52 19.70 19.32
CA LYS A 63 0.31 20.91 18.51
C LYS A 63 0.83 20.70 17.08
N GLU A 64 2.01 20.14 16.94
CA GLU A 64 2.60 19.85 15.62
C GLU A 64 1.85 18.71 14.94
N LEU A 65 1.45 17.67 15.66
CA LEU A 65 0.62 16.60 15.12
C LEU A 65 -0.69 17.14 14.52
N TRP A 66 -1.39 18.02 15.25
CA TRP A 66 -2.60 18.66 14.73
C TRP A 66 -2.34 19.53 13.49
N GLY A 67 -1.18 20.18 13.41
CA GLY A 67 -0.72 20.88 12.20
C GLY A 67 -0.61 19.94 10.99
N ILE A 68 -0.02 18.74 11.19
CA ILE A 68 0.11 17.71 10.15
C ILE A 68 -1.24 17.12 9.76
N ILE A 69 -2.13 16.87 10.73
CA ILE A 69 -3.51 16.40 10.48
C ILE A 69 -4.25 17.41 9.60
N ASN A 70 -4.22 18.70 9.92
CA ASN A 70 -4.89 19.75 9.15
C ASN A 70 -4.29 19.88 7.74
N PHE A 71 -2.98 19.75 7.59
CA PHE A 71 -2.33 19.70 6.27
C PHE A 71 -2.83 18.50 5.45
N THR A 72 -2.91 17.32 6.06
CA THR A 72 -3.42 16.10 5.42
C THR A 72 -4.87 16.28 4.96
N LYS A 73 -5.74 16.84 5.79
CA LYS A 73 -7.12 17.18 5.43
C LYS A 73 -7.19 18.13 4.25
N LYS A 74 -6.33 19.14 4.22
CA LYS A 74 -6.26 20.10 3.12
C LYS A 74 -5.90 19.44 1.79
N ILE A 75 -4.94 18.50 1.77
CA ILE A 75 -4.64 17.72 0.57
C ILE A 75 -5.84 16.87 0.17
N LEU A 76 -6.44 16.15 1.12
CA LEU A 76 -7.57 15.27 0.87
C LEU A 76 -8.84 16.03 0.43
N SER A 77 -8.95 17.34 0.66
CA SER A 77 -10.05 18.14 0.14
C SER A 77 -9.96 18.36 -1.38
N THR A 78 -8.78 18.23 -1.96
CA THR A 78 -8.52 18.38 -3.40
C THR A 78 -8.22 17.05 -4.09
N GLU A 79 -7.62 16.11 -3.38
CA GLU A 79 -7.24 14.78 -3.88
C GLU A 79 -8.12 13.71 -3.22
N LYS A 80 -8.61 12.73 -3.99
CA LYS A 80 -9.45 11.63 -3.44
C LYS A 80 -8.69 10.77 -2.42
N HIS A 81 -7.38 10.68 -2.55
CA HIS A 81 -6.49 9.93 -1.68
C HIS A 81 -5.08 10.49 -1.72
N VAL A 82 -4.32 10.25 -0.67
CA VAL A 82 -2.90 10.62 -0.58
C VAL A 82 -2.11 9.52 0.14
N SER A 83 -0.86 9.32 -0.26
CA SER A 83 0.05 8.45 0.49
C SER A 83 0.55 9.15 1.75
N VAL A 84 0.48 8.47 2.90
CA VAL A 84 1.05 8.99 4.15
C VAL A 84 2.55 9.27 4.02
N LYS A 85 3.26 8.54 3.16
CA LYS A 85 4.68 8.80 2.91
C LYS A 85 4.89 10.16 2.26
N LYS A 86 4.06 10.55 1.28
CA LYS A 86 4.10 11.90 0.70
C LYS A 86 3.87 12.95 1.78
N VAL A 87 2.86 12.77 2.63
CA VAL A 87 2.59 13.68 3.76
C VAL A 87 3.79 13.79 4.70
N PHE A 88 4.40 12.66 5.05
CA PHE A 88 5.59 12.59 5.90
C PHE A 88 6.79 13.30 5.27
N ASP A 89 7.03 13.10 3.97
CA ASP A 89 8.14 13.72 3.26
C ASP A 89 7.92 15.24 3.11
N ASP A 90 6.70 15.69 2.78
CA ASP A 90 6.32 17.09 2.65
C ASP A 90 6.37 17.85 4.00
N LYS A 91 6.14 17.13 5.12
CA LYS A 91 6.11 17.66 6.49
C LYS A 91 7.21 17.10 7.38
N ARG A 92 8.34 16.78 6.80
CA ARG A 92 9.45 16.09 7.48
C ARG A 92 9.99 16.83 8.70
N VAL A 93 10.06 18.15 8.63
CA VAL A 93 10.55 18.98 9.74
C VAL A 93 9.54 18.99 10.88
N GLU A 94 8.27 19.22 10.55
CA GLU A 94 7.18 19.21 11.52
C GLU A 94 6.97 17.82 12.14
N CYS A 95 7.10 16.75 11.36
CA CYS A 95 7.09 15.38 11.87
C CYS A 95 8.20 15.15 12.90
N LYS A 96 9.42 15.60 12.61
CA LYS A 96 10.54 15.49 13.55
C LYS A 96 10.29 16.26 14.85
N ILE A 97 9.75 17.49 14.77
CA ILE A 97 9.38 18.29 15.93
C ILE A 97 8.23 17.62 16.71
N ALA A 98 7.33 16.97 16.00
CA ALA A 98 6.24 16.20 16.60
C ALA A 98 6.68 14.90 17.28
N GLY A 99 7.95 14.46 17.13
CA GLY A 99 8.44 13.18 17.63
C GLY A 99 8.03 11.98 16.74
N ILE A 100 7.78 12.22 15.45
CA ILE A 100 7.35 11.22 14.48
C ILE A 100 8.51 10.91 13.54
N ASP A 101 9.14 9.75 13.72
CA ASP A 101 10.39 9.39 13.04
C ASP A 101 10.18 8.72 11.68
N ASN A 102 8.99 8.19 11.41
CA ASN A 102 8.68 7.52 10.16
C ASN A 102 7.20 7.60 9.77
N SER A 103 6.91 7.28 8.52
CA SER A 103 5.55 7.33 7.96
C SER A 103 4.60 6.27 8.52
N VAL A 104 5.11 5.19 9.13
CA VAL A 104 4.25 4.14 9.74
C VAL A 104 3.67 4.66 11.06
N ILE A 105 4.48 5.34 11.86
CA ILE A 105 4.02 6.02 13.09
C ILE A 105 2.99 7.09 12.70
N LEU A 106 3.31 7.95 11.72
CA LEU A 106 2.37 8.98 11.26
C LEU A 106 1.04 8.38 10.81
N TYR A 107 1.07 7.28 10.05
CA TYR A 107 -0.15 6.59 9.62
C TYR A 107 -1.02 6.14 10.80
N SER A 108 -0.40 5.53 11.81
CA SER A 108 -1.09 5.04 12.99
C SER A 108 -1.65 6.19 13.84
N LEU A 109 -0.91 7.30 13.97
CA LEU A 109 -1.39 8.49 14.67
C LEU A 109 -2.55 9.17 13.93
N LEU A 110 -2.50 9.25 12.61
CA LEU A 110 -3.63 9.76 11.80
C LEU A 110 -4.86 8.86 11.96
N GLN A 111 -4.68 7.55 12.04
CA GLN A 111 -5.76 6.59 12.28
C GLN A 111 -6.38 6.77 13.66
N LEU A 112 -5.57 7.10 14.69
CA LEU A 112 -6.00 7.24 16.07
C LEU A 112 -6.65 8.62 16.33
N TYR A 113 -6.02 9.71 15.86
CA TYR A 113 -6.42 11.07 16.21
C TYR A 113 -7.34 11.76 15.18
N ALA A 114 -7.51 11.17 14.00
CA ALA A 114 -8.32 11.74 12.93
C ALA A 114 -9.31 10.72 12.33
N GLU A 115 -9.70 9.71 13.09
CA GLU A 115 -10.56 8.60 12.63
C GLU A 115 -11.92 9.06 12.10
N ASP A 116 -12.45 10.16 12.61
CA ASP A 116 -13.73 10.74 12.18
C ASP A 116 -13.66 11.46 10.83
N GLU A 117 -12.46 11.75 10.32
CA GLU A 117 -12.28 12.58 9.13
C GLU A 117 -11.39 11.93 8.06
N ILE A 118 -10.44 11.10 8.50
CA ILE A 118 -9.47 10.43 7.63
C ILE A 118 -9.60 8.92 7.74
N VAL A 119 -9.88 8.26 6.62
CA VAL A 119 -9.85 6.80 6.54
C VAL A 119 -8.43 6.32 6.26
N ALA A 120 -7.81 5.71 7.25
CA ALA A 120 -6.55 4.98 7.14
C ALA A 120 -6.85 3.48 6.99
N SER A 121 -7.42 3.07 5.85
CA SER A 121 -7.92 1.71 5.65
C SER A 121 -6.79 0.70 5.42
N ARG A 122 -5.78 1.08 4.66
CA ARG A 122 -4.63 0.23 4.32
C ARG A 122 -3.40 1.10 4.05
N TYR A 123 -2.33 0.91 4.84
CA TYR A 123 -1.05 1.57 4.60
C TYR A 123 -0.58 1.35 3.14
N PRO A 124 -0.10 2.38 2.45
CA PRO A 124 0.16 3.76 2.91
C PRO A 124 -0.97 4.76 2.62
N LEU A 125 -2.16 4.32 2.23
CA LEU A 125 -3.24 5.14 1.69
C LEU A 125 -4.08 5.80 2.79
N LEU A 126 -4.29 7.11 2.63
CA LEU A 126 -5.22 7.93 3.40
C LEU A 126 -6.32 8.44 2.45
N GLN A 127 -7.56 8.46 2.92
CA GLN A 127 -8.74 8.91 2.16
C GLN A 127 -9.65 9.75 3.06
N VAL A 128 -10.48 10.60 2.46
CA VAL A 128 -11.57 11.26 3.20
C VAL A 128 -12.67 10.25 3.50
N ILE A 129 -13.32 10.39 4.65
CA ILE A 129 -14.57 9.69 4.94
C ILE A 129 -15.64 10.26 4.01
N ASN A 130 -15.93 9.57 2.94
CA ASN A 130 -17.05 9.88 2.08
C ASN A 130 -18.00 8.68 2.02
N LYS A 131 -19.24 8.87 2.43
CA LYS A 131 -20.25 7.80 2.47
C LYS A 131 -20.50 7.14 1.11
N ASP A 132 -20.18 7.86 0.01
CA ASP A 132 -20.41 7.40 -1.36
C ASP A 132 -19.20 6.75 -2.02
N THR A 133 -18.02 6.79 -1.42
CA THR A 133 -16.78 6.30 -2.05
C THR A 133 -15.98 5.34 -1.16
N LEU A 134 -16.62 4.32 -0.63
CA LEU A 134 -15.93 3.08 -0.25
C LEU A 134 -15.50 2.26 -1.48
N SER A 135 -15.31 2.90 -2.65
CA SER A 135 -14.66 2.25 -3.77
C SER A 135 -13.19 2.10 -3.41
N ARG A 136 -12.84 0.91 -2.97
CA ARG A 136 -11.46 0.43 -2.89
C ARG A 136 -10.86 0.52 -4.30
N THR A 137 -10.38 1.70 -4.67
CA THR A 137 -9.46 1.84 -5.79
C THR A 137 -8.19 1.12 -5.35
N GLY A 138 -8.15 -0.18 -5.58
CA GLY A 138 -7.00 -0.98 -5.17
C GLY A 138 -5.79 -0.55 -5.98
N ILE A 139 -4.60 -0.78 -5.44
CA ILE A 139 -3.30 -0.61 -6.10
C ILE A 139 -3.31 -1.11 -7.56
N LEU A 140 -4.10 -2.12 -7.87
CA LEU A 140 -4.33 -2.66 -9.22
C LEU A 140 -4.77 -1.56 -10.19
N LYS A 141 -5.83 -0.84 -9.85
CA LYS A 141 -6.40 0.22 -10.70
C LYS A 141 -5.45 1.41 -10.83
N GLU A 142 -4.76 1.77 -9.76
CA GLU A 142 -3.78 2.87 -9.79
C GLU A 142 -2.60 2.56 -10.71
N ILE A 143 -2.04 1.35 -10.64
CA ILE A 143 -0.95 0.90 -11.51
C ILE A 143 -1.42 0.82 -12.96
N THR A 144 -2.61 0.27 -13.21
CA THR A 144 -3.17 0.20 -14.56
C THR A 144 -3.32 1.59 -15.18
N ILE A 145 -3.91 2.54 -14.44
CA ILE A 145 -4.07 3.93 -14.88
C ILE A 145 -2.70 4.58 -15.09
N TYR A 146 -1.76 4.36 -14.19
CA TYR A 146 -0.41 4.92 -14.31
C TYR A 146 0.29 4.44 -15.58
N ILE A 147 0.30 3.12 -15.85
CA ILE A 147 0.91 2.54 -17.06
C ILE A 147 0.19 3.04 -18.32
N ARG A 148 -1.15 3.05 -18.32
CA ARG A 148 -1.96 3.54 -19.43
C ARG A 148 -1.64 4.99 -19.79
N ASN A 149 -1.51 5.86 -18.79
CA ASN A 149 -1.27 7.29 -18.99
C ASN A 149 0.14 7.62 -19.50
N GLN A 150 1.08 6.68 -19.45
CA GLN A 150 2.43 6.89 -20.02
C GLN A 150 2.43 6.89 -21.54
N ASN A 151 1.40 6.30 -22.19
CA ASN A 151 1.28 6.17 -23.64
C ASN A 151 2.53 5.51 -24.31
N THR A 152 3.34 4.79 -23.54
CA THR A 152 4.55 4.08 -23.99
C THR A 152 4.84 2.95 -23.02
N PHE A 153 5.88 2.16 -23.29
CA PHE A 153 6.32 1.17 -22.33
C PHE A 153 6.96 1.81 -21.08
N ILE A 154 6.86 1.12 -19.96
CA ILE A 154 7.40 1.51 -18.68
C ILE A 154 8.22 0.36 -18.09
N THR A 155 9.33 0.67 -17.45
CA THR A 155 10.16 -0.34 -16.81
C THR A 155 9.67 -0.68 -15.39
N TYR A 156 10.01 -1.88 -14.88
CA TYR A 156 9.79 -2.22 -13.48
C TYR A 156 10.48 -1.25 -12.53
N GLN A 157 11.65 -0.71 -12.92
CA GLN A 157 12.35 0.29 -12.12
C GLN A 157 11.53 1.57 -11.97
N GLN A 158 10.87 2.04 -13.03
CA GLN A 158 9.99 3.21 -12.96
C GLN A 158 8.76 2.95 -12.07
N LEU A 159 8.20 1.73 -12.09
CA LEU A 159 7.14 1.35 -11.18
C LEU A 159 7.62 1.33 -9.72
N GLU A 160 8.80 0.78 -9.45
CA GLU A 160 9.39 0.79 -8.11
C GLU A 160 9.65 2.21 -7.62
N ASP A 161 10.25 3.04 -8.45
CA ASP A 161 10.55 4.42 -8.08
C ASP A 161 9.27 5.20 -7.74
N HIS A 162 8.21 5.01 -8.53
CA HIS A 162 6.94 5.70 -8.29
C HIS A 162 6.13 5.08 -7.14
N PHE A 163 5.87 3.78 -7.18
CA PHE A 163 4.94 3.15 -6.23
C PHE A 163 5.60 2.70 -4.93
N VAL A 164 6.82 2.18 -4.97
CA VAL A 164 7.50 1.70 -3.77
C VAL A 164 8.25 2.84 -3.08
N LYS A 165 9.15 3.51 -3.78
CA LYS A 165 10.01 4.53 -3.15
C LYS A 165 9.24 5.81 -2.84
N LYS A 166 8.44 6.32 -3.77
CA LYS A 166 7.71 7.58 -3.60
C LYS A 166 6.40 7.40 -2.84
N LEU A 167 5.59 6.39 -3.15
CA LEU A 167 4.27 6.20 -2.53
C LEU A 167 4.28 5.22 -1.36
N GLY A 168 5.33 4.41 -1.17
CA GLY A 168 5.49 3.52 -0.02
C GLY A 168 4.73 2.20 -0.11
N TYR A 169 4.25 1.80 -1.29
CA TYR A 169 3.65 0.47 -1.47
C TYR A 169 4.70 -0.65 -1.36
N SER A 170 4.28 -1.86 -1.00
CA SER A 170 5.19 -3.01 -1.01
C SER A 170 5.52 -3.42 -2.46
N ALA A 171 6.79 -3.74 -2.73
CA ALA A 171 7.23 -4.20 -4.05
C ALA A 171 6.42 -5.41 -4.56
N ILE A 172 6.14 -6.38 -3.67
CA ILE A 172 5.31 -7.56 -4.00
C ILE A 172 3.92 -7.15 -4.48
N SER A 173 3.28 -6.18 -3.82
CA SER A 173 1.95 -5.69 -4.21
C SER A 173 2.00 -4.99 -5.57
N VAL A 174 3.05 -4.22 -5.84
CA VAL A 174 3.27 -3.54 -7.11
C VAL A 174 3.47 -4.54 -8.25
N TYR A 175 4.34 -5.53 -8.08
CA TYR A 175 4.59 -6.54 -9.10
C TYR A 175 3.38 -7.43 -9.39
N ARG A 176 2.62 -7.81 -8.36
CA ARG A 176 1.36 -8.54 -8.56
C ARG A 176 0.34 -7.70 -9.33
N ALA A 177 0.24 -6.42 -9.03
CA ALA A 177 -0.66 -5.51 -9.72
C ALA A 177 -0.24 -5.27 -11.18
N ALA A 178 1.05 -5.27 -11.47
CA ALA A 178 1.60 -5.13 -12.82
C ALA A 178 1.48 -6.42 -13.69
N SER A 179 0.96 -7.51 -13.11
CA SER A 179 0.80 -8.80 -13.82
C SER A 179 -0.68 -9.15 -14.07
N ILE A 180 -1.54 -8.14 -14.13
CA ILE A 180 -2.98 -8.31 -14.39
C ILE A 180 -3.32 -8.19 -15.88
N GLU A 181 -4.54 -8.57 -16.20
CA GLU A 181 -5.11 -8.44 -17.54
C GLU A 181 -5.05 -6.99 -18.05
N GLY A 182 -4.69 -6.82 -19.30
CA GLY A 182 -4.53 -5.51 -19.94
C GLY A 182 -3.14 -4.89 -19.84
N ILE A 183 -2.24 -5.48 -19.02
CA ILE A 183 -0.83 -5.09 -18.94
C ILE A 183 0.03 -6.22 -19.53
N TYR A 184 0.82 -5.91 -20.54
CA TYR A 184 1.65 -6.89 -21.23
C TYR A 184 3.13 -6.61 -21.02
N LYS A 185 3.92 -7.69 -20.99
CA LYS A 185 5.39 -7.61 -21.07
C LYS A 185 5.78 -7.37 -22.53
N TYR A 186 6.24 -6.18 -22.82
CA TYR A 186 6.63 -5.79 -24.19
C TYR A 186 8.06 -6.23 -24.54
N LEU A 187 8.99 -5.99 -23.60
CA LEU A 187 10.39 -6.42 -23.67
C LEU A 187 10.81 -6.94 -22.30
N PRO A 188 11.95 -7.62 -22.14
CA PRO A 188 12.48 -7.97 -20.84
C PRO A 188 12.54 -6.75 -19.92
N GLY A 189 11.83 -6.79 -18.80
CA GLY A 189 11.77 -5.70 -17.83
C GLY A 189 10.86 -4.52 -18.18
N CYS A 190 10.14 -4.55 -19.32
CA CYS A 190 9.24 -3.49 -19.77
C CYS A 190 7.78 -3.96 -19.82
N LEU A 191 6.89 -3.07 -19.42
CA LEU A 191 5.44 -3.25 -19.39
C LEU A 191 4.77 -2.21 -20.28
N VAL A 192 3.62 -2.57 -20.86
CA VAL A 192 2.79 -1.67 -21.66
C VAL A 192 1.32 -1.98 -21.42
N HIS A 193 0.48 -0.95 -21.47
CA HIS A 193 -0.98 -1.13 -21.44
C HIS A 193 -1.49 -1.50 -22.85
N HIS A 194 -2.50 -2.36 -22.96
CA HIS A 194 -3.02 -2.82 -24.24
C HIS A 194 -3.49 -1.66 -25.14
N ASP A 195 -4.06 -0.60 -24.58
CA ASP A 195 -4.50 0.58 -25.34
C ASP A 195 -3.34 1.32 -26.06
N THR A 196 -2.10 1.09 -25.61
CA THR A 196 -0.90 1.70 -26.21
C THR A 196 -0.37 0.88 -27.39
N ILE A 197 -0.83 -0.37 -27.52
CA ILE A 197 -0.40 -1.26 -28.61
C ILE A 197 -1.29 -1.01 -29.81
N GLU A 198 -0.72 -0.45 -30.86
CA GLU A 198 -1.41 -0.38 -32.16
C GLU A 198 -1.60 -1.78 -32.73
N TRP A 199 -2.78 -2.35 -32.53
CA TRP A 199 -3.15 -3.66 -33.01
C TRP A 199 -4.04 -3.51 -34.24
N SER A 200 -3.57 -3.99 -35.41
CA SER A 200 -4.35 -4.03 -36.63
C SER A 200 -4.73 -5.47 -36.99
N ASN A 201 -5.78 -5.64 -37.79
CA ASN A 201 -6.18 -6.97 -38.32
C ASN A 201 -5.05 -7.65 -39.07
N GLU A 202 -4.20 -6.87 -39.77
CA GLU A 202 -3.03 -7.40 -40.50
C GLU A 202 -1.99 -7.97 -39.51
N LYS A 203 -1.70 -7.28 -38.43
CA LYS A 203 -0.80 -7.77 -37.37
C LYS A 203 -1.38 -9.01 -36.68
N GLN A 204 -2.68 -9.05 -36.46
CA GLN A 204 -3.34 -10.23 -35.91
C GLN A 204 -3.17 -11.43 -36.84
N GLN A 205 -3.45 -11.26 -38.13
CA GLN A 205 -3.28 -12.34 -39.13
C GLN A 205 -1.84 -12.83 -39.18
N GLN A 206 -0.84 -11.93 -39.17
CA GLN A 206 0.57 -12.31 -39.14
C GLN A 206 0.93 -13.16 -37.90
N VAL A 207 0.40 -12.81 -36.72
CA VAL A 207 0.62 -13.59 -35.49
C VAL A 207 -0.04 -14.97 -35.59
N GLU A 208 -1.25 -15.07 -36.11
CA GLU A 208 -1.97 -16.33 -36.34
C GLU A 208 -1.23 -17.23 -37.32
N ASP A 209 -0.72 -16.67 -38.40
CA ASP A 209 0.06 -17.39 -39.40
C ASP A 209 1.37 -17.93 -38.81
N ILE A 210 2.10 -17.11 -38.04
CA ILE A 210 3.34 -17.52 -37.35
C ILE A 210 3.03 -18.61 -36.30
N ALA A 211 1.99 -18.43 -35.50
CA ALA A 211 1.59 -19.41 -34.50
C ALA A 211 1.24 -20.76 -35.14
N SER A 212 0.49 -20.75 -36.25
CA SER A 212 0.13 -21.93 -37.02
C SER A 212 1.36 -22.62 -37.60
N MET A 213 2.31 -21.85 -38.13
CA MET A 213 3.56 -22.38 -38.65
C MET A 213 4.41 -23.05 -37.58
N VAL A 214 4.52 -22.42 -36.38
CA VAL A 214 5.26 -22.97 -35.23
C VAL A 214 4.58 -24.24 -34.70
N TYR A 215 3.25 -24.22 -34.57
CA TYR A 215 2.48 -25.37 -34.12
C TYR A 215 2.63 -26.57 -35.06
N ASN A 216 2.54 -26.35 -36.37
CA ASN A 216 2.72 -27.39 -37.37
C ASN A 216 4.14 -27.98 -37.35
N LYS A 217 5.17 -27.14 -37.18
CA LYS A 217 6.56 -27.63 -37.02
C LYS A 217 6.74 -28.46 -35.75
N ALA A 218 6.16 -28.05 -34.65
CA ALA A 218 6.25 -28.75 -33.36
C ALA A 218 5.51 -30.11 -33.41
N SER A 219 4.38 -30.19 -34.08
CA SER A 219 3.64 -31.46 -34.26
C SER A 219 4.37 -32.46 -35.15
N PHE A 220 5.19 -32.02 -36.10
CA PHE A 220 6.04 -32.89 -36.92
C PHE A 220 7.24 -33.45 -36.13
N ALA A 221 7.78 -32.70 -35.16
CA ALA A 221 8.92 -33.13 -34.34
C ALA A 221 8.56 -34.15 -33.25
N GLY A 222 7.28 -34.30 -32.93
CA GLY A 222 6.79 -35.26 -31.93
C GLY A 222 6.46 -36.65 -32.47
N ASN A 223 6.60 -36.87 -33.80
CA ASN A 223 6.29 -38.14 -34.44
C ASN A 223 7.54 -38.85 -35.01
N LEU A 224 8.73 -38.51 -34.59
CA LEU A 224 9.99 -39.18 -34.78
C LEU A 224 10.51 -39.70 -33.46
#